data_c7e8363a35a42a484208e770bb3d3ca8
#
_entry.id   c7e8363a35a42a484208e770bb3d3ca8
#
_cell.length_a   1.000
_cell.length_b   1.000
_cell.length_c   1.000
_cell.angle_alpha   90.00
_cell.angle_beta   90.00
_cell.angle_gamma   90.00
#
_symmetry.space_group_name_H-M   'P 1'
#
loop_
_entity.id
_entity.type
_entity.pdbx_description
1 polymer ?
#
loop_
_entity_poly.entity_id
_entity_poly.type
_entity_poly.pdbx_seq_one_letter_code
_entity_poly.pdbx_strand_id
1 'polypeptide(L)'
;MVKNDELLEHAEYVANNYGTPRKFVNEKLEAGINVILDIEVQGARQVKEKMPEAVFVFFVPPSMEELKKRLEGRGTETARAIEARLIRARQEYAEADFYDYVIVNGDPEEAAEEFSAIMLAEHCTYNDRKYILEMEKEKS
;
A
#
# COMPACT_ATOMS: atom_id res chain seq x y z
N MET A 1 18.03 12.67 -6.66
CA MET A 1 16.58 12.42 -6.63
C MET A 1 15.93 12.89 -5.35
N VAL A 2 16.43 12.52 -4.19
CA VAL A 2 15.78 12.86 -2.91
C VAL A 2 15.62 14.37 -2.72
N LYS A 3 16.61 15.16 -3.11
CA LYS A 3 16.60 16.62 -2.90
C LYS A 3 15.59 17.38 -3.75
N ASN A 4 15.14 16.82 -4.87
CA ASN A 4 14.30 17.52 -5.85
C ASN A 4 12.85 17.05 -5.85
N ASP A 5 12.43 16.33 -4.82
CA ASP A 5 11.07 15.77 -4.72
C ASP A 5 10.70 14.90 -5.95
N GLU A 6 11.67 14.22 -6.51
CA GLU A 6 11.47 13.32 -7.64
C GLU A 6 10.95 11.95 -7.25
N LEU A 7 10.99 11.62 -5.97
CA LEU A 7 10.49 10.35 -5.44
C LEU A 7 9.12 10.54 -4.80
N LEU A 8 8.21 9.59 -5.03
CA LEU A 8 6.91 9.56 -4.35
C LEU A 8 7.06 9.26 -2.87
N GLU A 9 7.99 8.41 -2.55
CA GLU A 9 8.37 8.10 -1.19
C GLU A 9 9.84 7.77 -1.12
N HIS A 10 10.42 7.91 0.05
CA HIS A 10 11.75 7.37 0.33
C HIS A 10 11.82 7.01 1.81
N ALA A 11 12.67 6.05 2.13
CA ALA A 11 12.88 5.62 3.49
C ALA A 11 14.33 5.20 3.67
N GLU A 12 14.85 5.42 4.85
CA GLU A 12 16.16 4.94 5.23
C GLU A 12 16.00 3.63 5.98
N TYR A 13 16.63 2.58 5.47
CA TYR A 13 16.56 1.25 6.05
C TYR A 13 17.94 0.63 6.11
N VAL A 14 18.43 0.32 7.31
CA VAL A 14 19.78 -0.24 7.54
C VAL A 14 20.85 0.58 6.82
N ALA A 15 20.81 1.90 6.97
CA ALA A 15 21.72 2.85 6.36
C ALA A 15 21.67 2.95 4.83
N ASN A 16 20.62 2.40 4.20
CA ASN A 16 20.34 2.55 2.78
C ASN A 16 19.07 3.34 2.56
N ASN A 17 19.01 4.08 1.47
CA ASN A 17 17.82 4.83 1.09
C ASN A 17 17.12 4.13 -0.06
N TYR A 18 15.81 3.92 0.10
CA TYR A 18 14.95 3.33 -0.91
C TYR A 18 13.89 4.33 -1.32
N GLY A 19 13.47 4.27 -2.58
CA GLY A 19 12.43 5.15 -3.04
C GLY A 19 11.85 4.72 -4.38
N THR A 20 10.67 5.25 -4.68
CA THR A 20 9.95 4.98 -5.91
C THR A 20 9.99 6.22 -6.80
N PRO A 21 10.61 6.15 -7.99
CA PRO A 21 10.67 7.29 -8.91
C PRO A 21 9.27 7.73 -9.35
N ARG A 22 8.92 8.96 -9.08
CA ARG A 22 7.61 9.54 -9.42
C ARG A 22 7.36 9.55 -10.94
N LYS A 23 8.39 9.89 -11.69
CA LYS A 23 8.31 9.91 -13.16
C LYS A 23 7.95 8.54 -13.72
N PHE A 24 8.57 7.49 -13.21
CA PHE A 24 8.29 6.11 -13.64
C PHE A 24 6.82 5.74 -13.40
N VAL A 25 6.31 6.06 -12.20
CA VAL A 25 4.92 5.79 -11.86
C VAL A 25 3.98 6.55 -12.77
N ASN A 26 4.23 7.84 -12.98
CA ASN A 26 3.37 8.67 -13.83
C ASN A 26 3.35 8.18 -15.28
N GLU A 27 4.49 7.78 -15.82
CA GLU A 27 4.58 7.23 -17.17
C GLU A 27 3.73 5.96 -17.33
N LYS A 28 3.76 5.07 -16.32
CA LYS A 28 2.96 3.85 -16.36
C LYS A 28 1.48 4.14 -16.27
N LEU A 29 1.08 5.05 -15.38
CA LEU A 29 -0.33 5.44 -15.23
C LEU A 29 -0.87 6.10 -16.48
N GLU A 30 -0.09 6.96 -17.13
CA GLU A 30 -0.47 7.61 -18.40
C GLU A 30 -0.64 6.59 -19.51
N ALA A 31 0.11 5.50 -19.48
CA ALA A 31 -0.02 4.41 -20.44
C ALA A 31 -1.19 3.46 -20.13
N GLY A 32 -1.98 3.74 -19.10
CA GLY A 32 -3.11 2.90 -18.70
C GLY A 32 -2.71 1.66 -17.92
N ILE A 33 -1.51 1.63 -17.38
CA ILE A 33 -0.98 0.49 -16.63
C ILE A 33 -1.14 0.75 -15.13
N ASN A 34 -1.75 -0.19 -14.42
CA ASN A 34 -1.87 -0.12 -12.97
C ASN A 34 -0.49 -0.31 -12.33
N VAL A 35 -0.21 0.49 -11.31
CA VAL A 35 1.04 0.40 -10.56
C VAL A 35 0.71 0.02 -9.11
N ILE A 36 1.35 -1.04 -8.62
CA ILE A 36 1.20 -1.49 -7.24
C ILE A 36 2.54 -1.26 -6.55
N LEU A 37 2.50 -0.55 -5.42
CA LEU A 37 3.67 -0.32 -4.59
C LEU A 37 3.56 -1.15 -3.32
N ASP A 38 4.59 -1.94 -3.03
CA ASP A 38 4.68 -2.70 -1.79
C ASP A 38 5.64 -1.95 -0.86
N ILE A 39 5.06 -1.11 -0.01
CA ILE A 39 5.82 -0.20 0.85
C ILE A 39 5.26 -0.23 2.28
N GLU A 40 6.09 0.16 3.23
CA GLU A 40 5.68 0.24 4.63
C GLU A 40 4.92 1.55 4.92
N VAL A 41 4.38 1.67 6.12
CA VAL A 41 3.51 2.79 6.52
C VAL A 41 4.19 4.15 6.31
N GLN A 42 5.47 4.26 6.64
CA GLN A 42 6.20 5.51 6.46
C GLN A 42 6.24 5.94 4.98
N GLY A 43 6.54 5.00 4.09
CA GLY A 43 6.54 5.26 2.65
C GLY A 43 5.15 5.56 2.12
N ALA A 44 4.15 4.82 2.59
CA ALA A 44 2.77 5.04 2.20
C ALA A 44 2.28 6.44 2.58
N ARG A 45 2.66 6.92 3.75
CA ARG A 45 2.32 8.27 4.20
C ARG A 45 2.92 9.34 3.27
N GLN A 46 4.14 9.13 2.80
CA GLN A 46 4.77 10.03 1.83
C GLN A 46 4.03 10.03 0.50
N VAL A 47 3.62 8.86 0.02
CA VAL A 47 2.82 8.74 -1.20
C VAL A 47 1.47 9.44 -1.01
N LYS A 48 0.84 9.31 0.14
CA LYS A 48 -0.44 9.96 0.43
C LYS A 48 -0.34 11.48 0.30
N GLU A 49 0.76 12.06 0.73
CA GLU A 49 1.00 13.50 0.63
C GLU A 49 1.18 13.94 -0.83
N LYS A 50 1.86 13.13 -1.63
CA LYS A 50 2.21 13.47 -3.02
C LYS A 50 1.15 13.05 -4.03
N MET A 51 0.44 11.96 -3.76
CA MET A 51 -0.61 11.40 -4.62
C MET A 51 -1.79 10.96 -3.76
N PRO A 52 -2.58 11.92 -3.24
CA PRO A 52 -3.70 11.58 -2.35
C PRO A 52 -4.79 10.74 -3.04
N GLU A 53 -4.85 10.74 -4.36
CA GLU A 53 -5.79 9.94 -5.14
C GLU A 53 -5.42 8.45 -5.20
N ALA A 54 -4.22 8.07 -4.79
CA ALA A 54 -3.82 6.66 -4.75
C ALA A 54 -4.65 5.89 -3.71
N VAL A 55 -4.83 4.61 -3.95
CA VAL A 55 -5.59 3.73 -3.06
C VAL A 55 -4.62 3.02 -2.11
N PHE A 56 -4.91 3.09 -0.82
CA PHE A 56 -4.04 2.55 0.22
C PHE A 56 -4.70 1.33 0.86
N VAL A 57 -4.02 0.19 0.79
CA VAL A 57 -4.49 -1.08 1.34
C VAL A 57 -3.49 -1.56 2.38
N PHE A 58 -3.97 -1.78 3.59
CA PHE A 58 -3.14 -2.23 4.70
C PHE A 58 -3.37 -3.72 4.95
N PHE A 59 -2.30 -4.51 4.85
CA PHE A 59 -2.36 -5.94 5.11
C PHE A 59 -1.98 -6.22 6.55
N VAL A 60 -2.83 -6.95 7.26
CA VAL A 60 -2.60 -7.30 8.67
C VAL A 60 -2.63 -8.81 8.84
N PRO A 61 -1.85 -9.37 9.76
CA PRO A 61 -2.00 -10.78 10.12
C PRO A 61 -3.34 -10.99 10.85
N PRO A 62 -3.84 -12.23 10.93
CA PRO A 62 -5.10 -12.51 11.64
C PRO A 62 -5.09 -12.07 13.10
N SER A 63 -3.92 -12.11 13.73
CA SER A 63 -3.72 -11.64 15.10
C SER A 63 -2.24 -11.38 15.35
N MET A 64 -1.94 -10.67 16.43
CA MET A 64 -0.55 -10.46 16.86
C MET A 64 0.09 -11.78 17.27
N GLU A 65 -0.69 -12.69 17.82
CA GLU A 65 -0.20 -14.04 18.20
C GLU A 65 0.22 -14.83 16.96
N GLU A 66 -0.56 -14.74 15.91
CA GLU A 66 -0.23 -15.40 14.63
C GLU A 66 1.02 -14.79 14.00
N LEU A 67 1.18 -13.48 14.07
CA LEU A 67 2.39 -12.82 13.60
C LEU A 67 3.61 -13.31 14.34
N LYS A 68 3.51 -13.43 15.66
CA LYS A 68 4.59 -13.96 16.49
C LYS A 68 4.97 -15.37 16.08
N LYS A 69 3.97 -16.24 15.89
CA LYS A 69 4.19 -17.62 15.45
C LYS A 69 4.90 -17.69 14.10
N ARG A 70 4.50 -16.85 13.16
CA ARG A 70 5.13 -16.79 11.83
C ARG A 70 6.59 -16.37 11.91
N LEU A 71 6.89 -15.39 12.75
CA LEU A 71 8.26 -14.92 12.96
C LEU A 71 9.11 -15.98 13.64
N GLU A 72 8.59 -16.64 14.66
CA GLU A 72 9.28 -17.74 15.33
C GLU A 72 9.51 -18.92 14.40
N GLY A 73 8.52 -19.25 13.56
CA GLY A 73 8.57 -20.37 12.63
C GLY A 73 9.64 -20.25 11.57
N ARG A 74 10.09 -19.05 11.25
CA ARG A 74 11.18 -18.83 10.28
C ARG A 74 12.52 -19.31 10.81
N GLY A 75 12.70 -19.32 12.14
CA GLY A 75 13.92 -19.81 12.78
C GLY A 75 15.18 -18.99 12.50
N THR A 76 15.05 -17.84 11.85
CA THR A 76 16.17 -17.00 11.42
C THR A 76 16.39 -15.78 12.29
N GLU A 77 15.52 -15.53 13.25
CA GLU A 77 15.58 -14.32 14.07
C GLU A 77 15.66 -14.65 15.55
N THR A 78 16.36 -13.77 16.29
CA THR A 78 16.44 -13.86 17.74
C THR A 78 15.11 -13.44 18.38
N ALA A 79 14.90 -13.86 19.63
CA ALA A 79 13.71 -13.43 20.39
C ALA A 79 13.62 -11.91 20.50
N ARG A 80 14.77 -11.24 20.64
CA ARG A 80 14.83 -9.77 20.70
C ARG A 80 14.37 -9.12 19.39
N ALA A 81 14.78 -9.68 18.24
CA ALA A 81 14.39 -9.18 16.95
C ALA A 81 12.89 -9.37 16.72
N ILE A 82 12.33 -10.49 17.13
CA ILE A 82 10.89 -10.78 17.04
C ILE A 82 10.10 -9.78 17.87
N GLU A 83 10.54 -9.52 19.10
CA GLU A 83 9.87 -8.55 19.97
C GLU A 83 9.88 -7.14 19.36
N ALA A 84 11.01 -6.74 18.77
CA ALA A 84 11.12 -5.45 18.11
C ALA A 84 10.13 -5.33 16.94
N ARG A 85 9.95 -6.40 16.16
CA ARG A 85 9.00 -6.42 15.05
C ARG A 85 7.54 -6.35 15.51
N LEU A 86 7.22 -7.00 16.62
CA LEU A 86 5.88 -6.94 17.19
C LEU A 86 5.55 -5.54 17.69
N ILE A 87 6.50 -4.88 18.32
CA ILE A 87 6.34 -3.50 18.78
C ILE A 87 6.11 -2.59 17.58
N ARG A 88 6.91 -2.75 16.52
CA ARG A 88 6.76 -1.95 15.31
C ARG A 88 5.40 -2.16 14.64
N ALA A 89 4.92 -3.39 14.59
CA ALA A 89 3.61 -3.69 14.02
C ALA A 89 2.50 -2.95 14.76
N ARG A 90 2.55 -2.92 16.08
CA ARG A 90 1.57 -2.18 16.88
C ARG A 90 1.64 -0.68 16.63
N GLN A 91 2.85 -0.14 16.46
CA GLN A 91 3.03 1.28 16.12
C GLN A 91 2.42 1.58 14.75
N GLU A 92 2.64 0.71 13.77
CA GLU A 92 2.09 0.87 12.43
C GLU A 92 0.57 0.82 12.44
N TYR A 93 -0.04 -0.03 13.27
CA TYR A 93 -1.49 -0.08 13.42
C TYR A 93 -2.04 1.26 13.88
N ALA A 94 -1.36 1.92 14.79
CA ALA A 94 -1.77 3.24 15.28
C ALA A 94 -1.61 4.34 14.22
N GLU A 95 -0.68 4.16 13.29
CA GLU A 95 -0.39 5.13 12.23
C GLU A 95 -1.18 4.90 10.94
N ALA A 96 -1.89 3.79 10.82
CA ALA A 96 -2.53 3.36 9.59
C ALA A 96 -3.93 3.96 9.36
N ASP A 97 -4.29 5.02 10.06
CA ASP A 97 -5.62 5.64 9.98
C ASP A 97 -5.92 6.31 8.64
N PHE A 98 -4.91 6.55 7.82
CA PHE A 98 -5.08 7.14 6.49
C PHE A 98 -5.31 6.12 5.38
N TYR A 99 -5.23 4.81 5.67
CA TYR A 99 -5.47 3.77 4.68
C TYR A 99 -6.95 3.67 4.33
N ASP A 100 -7.22 3.26 3.10
CA ASP A 100 -8.60 3.12 2.60
C ASP A 100 -9.20 1.76 2.91
N TYR A 101 -8.38 0.72 2.96
CA TYR A 101 -8.82 -0.66 3.13
C TYR A 101 -7.88 -1.42 4.05
N VAL A 102 -8.43 -2.42 4.72
CA VAL A 102 -7.63 -3.37 5.52
C VAL A 102 -7.95 -4.77 5.04
N ILE A 103 -6.91 -5.53 4.70
CA ILE A 103 -7.05 -6.93 4.32
C ILE A 103 -6.37 -7.79 5.37
N VAL A 104 -7.07 -8.81 5.85
CA VAL A 104 -6.50 -9.78 6.78
C VAL A 104 -5.72 -10.82 5.98
N ASN A 105 -4.43 -10.92 6.21
CA ASN A 105 -3.54 -11.85 5.52
C ASN A 105 -3.51 -13.20 6.25
N GLY A 106 -4.64 -13.90 6.22
CA GLY A 106 -4.77 -15.25 6.76
C GLY A 106 -4.53 -16.28 5.66
N ASP A 107 -5.57 -16.56 4.88
CA ASP A 107 -5.46 -17.41 3.70
C ASP A 107 -5.00 -16.55 2.51
N PRO A 108 -3.87 -16.90 1.86
CA PRO A 108 -3.38 -16.12 0.72
C PRO A 108 -4.36 -16.00 -0.44
N GLU A 109 -5.16 -17.02 -0.71
CA GLU A 109 -6.15 -16.99 -1.78
C GLU A 109 -7.29 -16.02 -1.46
N GLU A 110 -7.79 -16.03 -0.25
CA GLU A 110 -8.83 -15.09 0.20
C GLU A 110 -8.33 -13.65 0.17
N ALA A 111 -7.10 -13.43 0.65
CA ALA A 111 -6.51 -12.11 0.63
C ALA A 111 -6.34 -11.59 -0.80
N ALA A 112 -5.92 -12.45 -1.72
CA ALA A 112 -5.77 -12.10 -3.13
C ALA A 112 -7.12 -11.78 -3.78
N GLU A 113 -8.18 -12.52 -3.45
CA GLU A 113 -9.53 -12.27 -3.94
C GLU A 113 -10.03 -10.91 -3.44
N GLU A 114 -9.84 -10.59 -2.17
CA GLU A 114 -10.23 -9.31 -1.60
C GLU A 114 -9.47 -8.17 -2.27
N PHE A 115 -8.16 -8.33 -2.48
CA PHE A 115 -7.36 -7.32 -3.15
C PHE A 115 -7.84 -7.09 -4.58
N SER A 116 -8.12 -8.15 -5.31
CA SER A 116 -8.65 -8.06 -6.68
C SER A 116 -10.02 -7.37 -6.72
N ALA A 117 -10.88 -7.66 -5.74
CA ALA A 117 -12.19 -7.02 -5.63
C ALA A 117 -12.06 -5.52 -5.37
N ILE A 118 -11.11 -5.12 -4.52
CA ILE A 118 -10.84 -3.71 -4.26
C ILE A 118 -10.37 -3.02 -5.55
N MET A 119 -9.44 -3.62 -6.28
CA MET A 119 -8.95 -3.06 -7.54
C MET A 119 -10.09 -2.88 -8.54
N LEU A 120 -10.95 -3.88 -8.66
CA LEU A 120 -12.11 -3.80 -9.55
C LEU A 120 -13.07 -2.69 -9.13
N ALA A 121 -13.40 -2.62 -7.85
CA ALA A 121 -14.32 -1.60 -7.34
C ALA A 121 -13.76 -0.19 -7.53
N GLU A 122 -12.47 -0.01 -7.34
CA GLU A 122 -11.83 1.30 -7.51
C GLU A 122 -11.84 1.77 -8.96
N HIS A 123 -11.89 0.85 -9.92
CA HIS A 123 -12.07 1.22 -11.33
C HIS A 123 -13.51 1.60 -11.67
N CYS A 124 -14.46 1.32 -10.79
CA CYS A 124 -15.88 1.56 -11.01
C CYS A 124 -16.46 2.73 -10.20
N THR A 125 -15.61 3.54 -9.57
CA THR A 125 -16.07 4.68 -8.79
C THR A 125 -16.74 5.70 -9.71
N TYR A 126 -17.63 6.50 -9.15
CA TYR A 126 -18.28 7.58 -9.90
C TYR A 126 -17.23 8.50 -10.55
N ASN A 127 -16.21 8.86 -9.80
CA ASN A 127 -15.18 9.75 -10.29
C ASN A 127 -14.43 9.19 -11.49
N ASP A 128 -14.16 7.87 -11.51
CA ASP A 128 -13.47 7.21 -12.61
C ASP A 128 -14.38 6.93 -13.80
N ARG A 129 -15.68 6.77 -13.57
CA ARG A 129 -16.66 6.38 -14.60
C ARG A 129 -17.57 7.50 -15.05
N LYS A 130 -17.51 8.68 -14.45
CA LYS A 130 -18.38 9.82 -14.80
C LYS A 130 -18.27 10.25 -16.27
N TYR A 131 -17.14 9.98 -16.90
CA TYR A 131 -16.95 10.30 -18.32
C TYR A 131 -18.00 9.62 -19.21
N ILE A 132 -18.45 8.43 -18.83
CA ILE A 132 -19.48 7.69 -19.56
C ILE A 132 -20.79 8.49 -19.56
N LEU A 133 -21.18 9.03 -18.40
CA LEU A 133 -22.38 9.82 -18.26
C LEU A 133 -22.27 11.15 -19.00
N GLU A 134 -21.11 11.77 -18.95
CA GLU A 134 -20.85 13.03 -19.65
C GLU A 134 -20.95 12.85 -21.17
N MET A 135 -20.39 11.74 -21.68
CA MET A 135 -20.50 11.41 -23.12
C MET A 135 -21.94 11.23 -23.56
N GLU A 136 -22.77 10.57 -22.76
CA GLU A 136 -24.20 10.38 -23.09
C GLU A 136 -24.98 11.69 -23.03
N LYS A 137 -24.63 12.61 -22.12
CA LYS A 137 -25.25 13.94 -22.07
C LYS A 137 -24.97 14.75 -23.32
N GLU A 138 -23.75 14.63 -23.89
CA GLU A 138 -23.39 15.34 -25.12
C GLU A 138 -24.15 14.85 -26.35
N LYS A 139 -24.61 13.60 -26.31
CA LYS A 139 -25.39 13.03 -27.43
C LYS A 139 -26.83 13.48 -27.46
N SER A 140 -27.36 14.01 -26.38
CA SER A 140 -28.75 14.50 -26.32
C SER A 140 -28.85 16.05 -26.55
#